data_bb3a4dc4d8361fbb960adbf656eeb230
#
_entry.id   bb3a4dc4d8361fbb960adbf656eeb230
#
_cell.length_a   1.000
_cell.length_b   1.000
_cell.length_c   1.000
_cell.angle_alpha   90.00
_cell.angle_beta   90.00
_cell.angle_gamma   90.00
#
_symmetry.space_group_name_H-M   'P 1'
#
loop_
_entity.id
_entity.type
_entity.pdbx_description
1 polymer ?
#
loop_
_entity_poly.entity_id
_entity_poly.type
_entity_poly.pdbx_seq_one_letter_code
_entity_poly.pdbx_strand_id
1 'polypeptide(L)'
;MPWAREGYKEVRLDIDPRNKPDILASMTDMGEIGSYEVVYCCHALEHLYPHEVGKTLKEFVRVLSSGGTAVIMVPDLENVKPTDEILDIPLCGPITGLHLFYGDATQIEQFPHMAHHSGFVQDTLTRAMKQAGFSNVNVRRAAGFNLIGTGQKA
;
A
#
# COMPACT_ATOMS: atom_id res chain seq x y z
N MET A 1 7.30 -6.54 12.00
CA MET A 1 6.34 -7.23 11.12
C MET A 1 6.17 -8.65 11.62
N PRO A 2 4.94 -9.22 11.67
CA PRO A 2 4.72 -10.56 12.24
C PRO A 2 5.53 -11.65 11.55
N TRP A 3 5.64 -11.60 10.23
CA TRP A 3 6.38 -12.58 9.42
C TRP A 3 7.90 -12.49 9.54
N ALA A 4 8.49 -11.35 9.91
CA ALA A 4 9.93 -11.27 10.18
C ALA A 4 10.38 -12.19 11.32
N ARG A 5 9.43 -12.68 12.13
CA ARG A 5 9.68 -13.64 13.22
C ARG A 5 9.61 -15.10 12.76
N GLU A 6 9.17 -15.37 11.53
CA GLU A 6 8.91 -16.71 10.99
C GLU A 6 9.95 -17.19 9.97
N GLY A 7 11.11 -16.53 9.89
CA GLY A 7 12.21 -16.97 9.03
C GLY A 7 12.13 -16.47 7.58
N TYR A 8 11.24 -15.53 7.26
CA TYR A 8 11.24 -14.89 5.94
C TYR A 8 12.45 -13.98 5.75
N LYS A 9 13.02 -14.00 4.54
CA LYS A 9 14.00 -13.04 4.10
C LYS A 9 13.29 -11.84 3.47
N GLU A 10 13.51 -10.65 4.03
CA GLU A 10 12.99 -9.41 3.46
C GLU A 10 13.79 -9.01 2.22
N VAL A 11 13.09 -8.62 1.15
CA VAL A 11 13.63 -7.96 -0.04
C VAL A 11 12.82 -6.69 -0.23
N ARG A 12 13.49 -5.53 -0.19
CA ARG A 12 12.86 -4.21 -0.27
C ARG A 12 12.91 -3.67 -1.69
N LEU A 13 11.76 -3.27 -2.20
CA LEU A 13 11.64 -2.56 -3.47
C LEU A 13 11.22 -1.11 -3.20
N ASP A 14 11.89 -0.17 -3.81
CA ASP A 14 11.56 1.26 -3.73
C ASP A 14 11.95 1.96 -5.02
N ILE A 15 11.25 3.04 -5.36
CA ILE A 15 11.58 3.92 -6.49
C ILE A 15 12.69 4.92 -6.14
N ASP A 16 12.87 5.22 -4.85
CA ASP A 16 13.84 6.18 -4.37
C ASP A 16 15.17 5.51 -3.97
N PRO A 17 16.27 5.76 -4.68
CA PRO A 17 17.56 5.16 -4.36
C PRO A 17 18.12 5.60 -3.00
N ARG A 18 17.64 6.71 -2.44
CA ARG A 18 18.06 7.19 -1.11
C ARG A 18 17.64 6.24 0.01
N ASN A 19 16.57 5.48 -0.19
CA ASN A 19 16.10 4.44 0.73
C ASN A 19 16.97 3.17 0.69
N LYS A 20 17.96 3.10 -0.22
CA LYS A 20 18.84 1.96 -0.40
C LYS A 20 18.09 0.63 -0.49
N PRO A 21 17.14 0.50 -1.44
CA PRO A 21 16.40 -0.73 -1.62
C PRO A 21 17.28 -1.84 -2.17
N ASP A 22 16.85 -3.10 -1.99
CA ASP A 22 17.49 -4.24 -2.64
C ASP A 22 17.15 -4.26 -4.14
N ILE A 23 15.98 -3.74 -4.52
CA ILE A 23 15.50 -3.60 -5.89
C ILE A 23 15.05 -2.16 -6.11
N LEU A 24 15.77 -1.45 -6.98
CA LEU A 24 15.41 -0.10 -7.40
C LEU A 24 14.46 -0.19 -8.60
N ALA A 25 13.18 -0.11 -8.36
CA ALA A 25 12.14 -0.22 -9.39
C ALA A 25 10.83 0.43 -8.95
N SER A 26 9.96 0.72 -9.91
CA SER A 26 8.59 1.12 -9.63
C SER A 26 7.72 -0.10 -9.33
N MET A 27 6.79 0.00 -8.36
CA MET A 27 5.81 -1.05 -8.13
C MET A 27 4.80 -1.21 -9.29
N THR A 28 4.77 -0.26 -10.24
CA THR A 28 3.98 -0.37 -11.47
C THR A 28 4.65 -1.21 -12.55
N ASP A 29 5.96 -1.44 -12.42
CA ASP A 29 6.76 -2.25 -13.33
C ASP A 29 8.00 -2.74 -12.57
N MET A 30 7.88 -3.91 -11.95
CA MET A 30 8.93 -4.47 -11.10
C MET A 30 10.03 -5.20 -11.89
N GLY A 31 9.83 -5.41 -13.19
CA GLY A 31 10.75 -6.21 -14.00
C GLY A 31 10.78 -7.69 -13.60
N GLU A 32 11.87 -8.38 -13.91
CA GLU A 32 12.05 -9.80 -13.60
C GLU A 32 12.75 -9.98 -12.25
N ILE A 33 11.99 -9.85 -11.16
CA ILE A 33 12.52 -9.89 -9.79
C ILE A 33 12.34 -11.25 -9.08
N GLY A 34 11.85 -12.25 -9.80
CA GLY A 34 11.60 -13.58 -9.24
C GLY A 34 10.21 -13.74 -8.63
N SER A 35 10.09 -14.67 -7.68
CA SER A 35 8.82 -15.05 -7.07
C SER A 35 8.93 -15.05 -5.56
N TYR A 36 7.87 -14.58 -4.89
CA TYR A 36 7.83 -14.34 -3.44
C TYR A 36 6.62 -14.99 -2.81
N GLU A 37 6.74 -15.50 -1.59
CA GLU A 37 5.63 -16.05 -0.82
C GLU A 37 4.72 -14.96 -0.27
N VAL A 38 5.30 -13.78 0.01
CA VAL A 38 4.55 -12.64 0.56
C VAL A 38 4.95 -11.34 -0.16
N VAL A 39 3.96 -10.57 -0.56
CA VAL A 39 4.11 -9.17 -0.94
C VAL A 39 3.48 -8.31 0.17
N TYR A 40 4.26 -7.40 0.73
CA TYR A 40 3.81 -6.45 1.73
C TYR A 40 3.92 -5.02 1.21
N CYS A 41 2.78 -4.37 1.05
CA CYS A 41 2.68 -2.97 0.62
C CYS A 41 1.99 -2.17 1.71
N CYS A 42 2.72 -1.26 2.34
CA CYS A 42 2.23 -0.47 3.47
C CYS A 42 2.40 1.01 3.18
N HIS A 43 1.30 1.75 3.12
CA HIS A 43 1.30 3.18 2.85
C HIS A 43 2.17 3.55 1.63
N ALA A 44 1.86 2.91 0.50
CA ALA A 44 2.54 3.13 -0.76
C ALA A 44 1.57 3.16 -1.96
N LEU A 45 0.48 2.37 -1.91
CA LEU A 45 -0.46 2.27 -3.02
C LEU A 45 -1.22 3.59 -3.27
N GLU A 46 -1.48 4.36 -2.23
CA GLU A 46 -2.12 5.68 -2.28
C GLU A 46 -1.31 6.74 -3.04
N HIS A 47 0.00 6.55 -3.16
CA HIS A 47 0.87 7.46 -3.89
C HIS A 47 0.80 7.28 -5.42
N LEU A 48 0.12 6.23 -5.89
CA LEU A 48 -0.10 5.99 -7.31
C LEU A 48 -1.31 6.75 -7.83
N TYR A 49 -1.28 7.10 -9.11
CA TYR A 49 -2.48 7.59 -9.79
C TYR A 49 -3.53 6.48 -9.92
N PRO A 50 -4.84 6.82 -9.97
CA PRO A 50 -5.91 5.81 -10.00
C PRO A 50 -5.78 4.78 -11.13
N HIS A 51 -5.25 5.18 -12.30
CA HIS A 51 -5.06 4.29 -13.44
C HIS A 51 -3.88 3.32 -13.26
N GLU A 52 -2.97 3.59 -12.34
CA GLU A 52 -1.80 2.75 -12.04
C GLU A 52 -2.08 1.69 -10.99
N VAL A 53 -3.05 1.91 -10.11
CA VAL A 53 -3.40 0.99 -9.00
C VAL A 53 -3.67 -0.42 -9.51
N GLY A 54 -4.52 -0.54 -10.56
CA GLY A 54 -4.84 -1.85 -11.13
C GLY A 54 -3.63 -2.55 -11.77
N LYS A 55 -2.71 -1.79 -12.37
CA LYS A 55 -1.47 -2.33 -12.94
C LYS A 55 -0.57 -2.85 -11.82
N THR A 56 -0.37 -2.08 -10.77
CA THR A 56 0.44 -2.46 -9.60
C THR A 56 -0.09 -3.71 -8.90
N LEU A 57 -1.39 -3.79 -8.68
CA LEU A 57 -1.99 -4.98 -8.06
C LEU A 57 -1.79 -6.24 -8.91
N LYS A 58 -1.80 -6.12 -10.25
CA LYS A 58 -1.46 -7.22 -11.16
C LYS A 58 0.02 -7.61 -11.07
N GLU A 59 0.92 -6.63 -10.91
CA GLU A 59 2.34 -6.90 -10.66
C GLU A 59 2.52 -7.66 -9.35
N PHE A 60 1.79 -7.31 -8.28
CA PHE A 60 1.82 -8.08 -7.03
C PHE A 60 1.37 -9.53 -7.23
N VAL A 61 0.28 -9.76 -7.99
CA VAL A 61 -0.13 -11.13 -8.34
C VAL A 61 0.94 -11.82 -9.17
N ARG A 62 1.58 -11.15 -10.12
CA ARG A 62 2.61 -11.72 -10.99
C ARG A 62 3.80 -12.24 -10.19
N VAL A 63 4.32 -11.41 -9.28
CA VAL A 63 5.52 -11.75 -8.49
C VAL A 63 5.26 -12.67 -7.30
N LEU A 64 4.01 -12.94 -6.94
CA LEU A 64 3.68 -13.93 -5.92
C LEU A 64 3.87 -15.35 -6.48
N SER A 65 4.35 -16.25 -5.62
CA SER A 65 4.28 -17.69 -5.85
C SER A 65 2.82 -18.17 -5.83
N SER A 66 2.51 -19.32 -6.43
CA SER A 66 1.19 -19.96 -6.26
C SER A 66 0.90 -20.17 -4.76
N GLY A 67 -0.30 -19.77 -4.32
CA GLY A 67 -0.68 -19.76 -2.91
C GLY A 67 -0.09 -18.61 -2.08
N GLY A 68 0.81 -17.81 -2.65
CA GLY A 68 1.42 -16.66 -1.98
C GLY A 68 0.39 -15.57 -1.65
N THR A 69 0.70 -14.75 -0.66
CA THR A 69 -0.23 -13.77 -0.07
C THR A 69 0.27 -12.34 -0.25
N ALA A 70 -0.60 -11.45 -0.73
CA ALA A 70 -0.39 -10.02 -0.61
C ALA A 70 -1.05 -9.49 0.67
N VAL A 71 -0.36 -8.57 1.34
CA VAL A 71 -0.88 -7.77 2.44
C VAL A 71 -0.71 -6.30 2.08
N ILE A 72 -1.80 -5.58 1.96
CA ILE A 72 -1.84 -4.20 1.52
C ILE A 72 -2.45 -3.35 2.64
N MET A 73 -1.74 -2.32 3.05
CA MET A 73 -2.24 -1.34 4.02
C MET A 73 -2.26 0.03 3.37
N VAL A 74 -3.41 0.70 3.47
CA VAL A 74 -3.66 2.05 2.94
C VAL A 74 -4.52 2.85 3.92
N PRO A 75 -4.55 4.19 3.84
CA PRO A 75 -5.50 4.99 4.59
C PRO A 75 -6.95 4.62 4.28
N ASP A 76 -7.81 4.54 5.33
CA ASP A 76 -9.27 4.42 5.20
C ASP A 76 -9.89 5.82 5.16
N LEU A 77 -10.41 6.22 4.01
CA LEU A 77 -10.99 7.54 3.83
C LEU A 77 -12.51 7.60 4.10
N GLU A 78 -13.16 6.49 4.46
CA GLU A 78 -14.62 6.40 4.48
C GLU A 78 -15.31 7.41 5.41
N ASN A 79 -14.73 7.68 6.57
CA ASN A 79 -15.32 8.61 7.54
C ASN A 79 -14.41 9.82 7.82
N VAL A 80 -13.42 10.02 6.97
CA VAL A 80 -12.48 11.14 7.09
C VAL A 80 -13.07 12.37 6.41
N LYS A 81 -13.06 13.50 7.12
CA LYS A 81 -13.41 14.80 6.55
C LYS A 81 -12.14 15.49 6.06
N PRO A 82 -12.13 16.10 4.86
CA PRO A 82 -10.97 16.85 4.36
C PRO A 82 -10.88 18.23 5.03
N THR A 83 -10.59 18.24 6.31
CA THR A 83 -10.45 19.43 7.16
C THR A 83 -9.05 19.49 7.76
N ASP A 84 -8.71 20.64 8.33
CA ASP A 84 -7.50 20.87 9.11
C ASP A 84 -7.65 20.46 10.59
N GLU A 85 -8.80 19.88 10.96
CA GLU A 85 -9.02 19.29 12.27
C GLU A 85 -7.97 18.22 12.56
N ILE A 86 -7.36 18.34 13.75
CA ILE A 86 -6.31 17.41 14.16
C ILE A 86 -6.93 16.10 14.63
N LEU A 87 -6.48 15.02 14.03
CA LEU A 87 -6.78 13.64 14.42
C LEU A 87 -5.55 13.09 15.15
N ASP A 88 -5.72 12.66 16.38
CA ASP A 88 -4.65 11.99 17.12
C ASP A 88 -4.67 10.48 16.78
N ILE A 89 -3.72 10.08 15.96
CA ILE A 89 -3.65 8.71 15.47
C ILE A 89 -2.59 7.94 16.26
N PRO A 90 -2.95 6.82 16.90
CA PRO A 90 -1.99 5.97 17.59
C PRO A 90 -0.82 5.59 16.68
N LEU A 91 0.41 5.77 17.16
CA LEU A 91 1.69 5.47 16.47
C LEU A 91 2.08 6.44 15.34
N CYS A 92 1.16 7.26 14.81
CA CYS A 92 1.48 8.26 13.79
C CYS A 92 1.57 9.68 14.38
N GLY A 93 0.91 9.91 15.53
CA GLY A 93 0.80 11.23 16.14
C GLY A 93 -0.30 12.08 15.52
N PRO A 94 -0.28 13.40 15.77
CA PRO A 94 -1.30 14.32 15.28
C PRO A 94 -1.15 14.53 13.77
N ILE A 95 -2.20 14.22 13.02
CA ILE A 95 -2.33 14.52 11.59
C ILE A 95 -3.68 15.15 11.31
N THR A 96 -3.88 15.74 10.14
CA THR A 96 -5.17 16.32 9.76
C THR A 96 -5.94 15.40 8.80
N GLY A 97 -7.23 15.65 8.65
CA GLY A 97 -8.01 14.98 7.61
C GLY A 97 -7.45 15.26 6.22
N LEU A 98 -7.00 16.48 5.94
CA LEU A 98 -6.34 16.84 4.68
C LEU A 98 -5.06 16.01 4.42
N HIS A 99 -4.29 15.73 5.48
CA HIS A 99 -3.12 14.87 5.38
C HIS A 99 -3.48 13.46 4.88
N LEU A 100 -4.58 12.88 5.39
CA LEU A 100 -5.03 11.55 4.93
C LEU A 100 -5.43 11.54 3.46
N PHE A 101 -5.99 12.66 2.95
CA PHE A 101 -6.38 12.77 1.54
C PHE A 101 -5.21 13.08 0.61
N TYR A 102 -4.27 13.93 1.01
CA TYR A 102 -3.29 14.50 0.09
C TYR A 102 -1.84 14.16 0.43
N GLY A 103 -1.60 13.57 1.59
CA GLY A 103 -0.26 13.33 2.12
C GLY A 103 0.25 14.47 2.99
N ASP A 104 1.42 14.29 3.56
CA ASP A 104 2.09 15.28 4.39
C ASP A 104 2.75 16.38 3.52
N ALA A 105 2.26 17.61 3.62
CA ALA A 105 2.77 18.74 2.83
C ALA A 105 4.27 18.97 3.03
N THR A 106 4.80 18.72 4.23
CA THR A 106 6.24 18.88 4.51
C THR A 106 7.09 17.80 3.88
N GLN A 107 6.57 16.59 3.76
CA GLN A 107 7.21 15.49 3.03
C GLN A 107 7.13 15.72 1.52
N ILE A 108 5.98 16.16 1.03
CA ILE A 108 5.75 16.39 -0.41
C ILE A 108 6.67 17.50 -0.95
N GLU A 109 6.96 18.54 -0.17
CA GLU A 109 7.90 19.60 -0.57
C GLU A 109 9.28 19.04 -0.91
N GLN A 110 9.75 18.06 -0.15
CA GLN A 110 11.05 17.42 -0.36
C GLN A 110 10.97 16.23 -1.33
N PHE A 111 9.85 15.51 -1.32
CA PHE A 111 9.63 14.26 -2.04
C PHE A 111 8.25 14.29 -2.71
N PRO A 112 8.10 14.90 -3.90
CA PRO A 112 6.79 15.05 -4.56
C PRO A 112 6.03 13.73 -4.80
N HIS A 113 6.73 12.61 -4.89
CA HIS A 113 6.13 11.28 -5.02
C HIS A 113 5.42 10.79 -3.75
N MET A 114 5.56 11.50 -2.62
CA MET A 114 4.84 11.22 -1.38
C MET A 114 3.43 11.84 -1.34
N ALA A 115 3.01 12.55 -2.39
CA ALA A 115 1.63 13.01 -2.51
C ALA A 115 0.68 11.81 -2.69
N HIS A 116 -0.49 11.88 -2.05
CA HIS A 116 -1.55 10.91 -2.29
C HIS A 116 -2.30 11.27 -3.57
N HIS A 117 -2.27 10.40 -4.56
CA HIS A 117 -2.95 10.58 -5.84
C HIS A 117 -4.20 9.70 -5.94
N SER A 118 -4.33 8.68 -5.08
CA SER A 118 -5.53 7.84 -4.98
C SER A 118 -5.95 7.67 -3.53
N GLY A 119 -7.19 7.25 -3.32
CA GLY A 119 -7.75 7.03 -1.98
C GLY A 119 -8.65 5.81 -1.97
N PHE A 120 -8.78 5.19 -0.80
CA PHE A 120 -9.46 3.91 -0.65
C PHE A 120 -10.50 3.95 0.47
N VAL A 121 -11.59 3.23 0.22
CA VAL A 121 -12.52 2.74 1.21
C VAL A 121 -12.59 1.22 1.08
N GLN A 122 -13.16 0.53 2.06
CA GLN A 122 -13.16 -0.94 2.10
C GLN A 122 -13.63 -1.58 0.79
N ASP A 123 -14.73 -1.08 0.21
CA ASP A 123 -15.31 -1.62 -1.03
C ASP A 123 -14.42 -1.38 -2.25
N THR A 124 -13.80 -0.19 -2.36
CA THR A 124 -12.96 0.14 -3.51
C THR A 124 -11.69 -0.68 -3.52
N LEU A 125 -11.04 -0.85 -2.38
CA LEU A 125 -9.85 -1.71 -2.26
C LEU A 125 -10.20 -3.18 -2.54
N THR A 126 -11.31 -3.68 -1.96
CA THR A 126 -11.79 -5.06 -2.21
C THR A 126 -11.99 -5.32 -3.70
N ARG A 127 -12.67 -4.40 -4.39
CA ARG A 127 -12.95 -4.50 -5.83
C ARG A 127 -11.66 -4.46 -6.64
N ALA A 128 -10.75 -3.54 -6.34
CA ALA A 128 -9.48 -3.42 -7.03
C ALA A 128 -8.64 -4.70 -6.93
N MET A 129 -8.54 -5.27 -5.72
CA MET A 129 -7.82 -6.53 -5.50
C MET A 129 -8.45 -7.70 -6.27
N LYS A 130 -9.79 -7.84 -6.23
CA LYS A 130 -10.49 -8.90 -7.00
C LYS A 130 -10.28 -8.74 -8.50
N GLN A 131 -10.37 -7.52 -9.04
CA GLN A 131 -10.14 -7.24 -10.46
C GLN A 131 -8.70 -7.48 -10.91
N ALA A 132 -7.74 -7.37 -10.01
CA ALA A 132 -6.34 -7.69 -10.27
C ALA A 132 -6.06 -9.20 -10.35
N GLY A 133 -6.98 -10.05 -9.87
CA GLY A 133 -6.86 -11.51 -9.93
C GLY A 133 -6.53 -12.18 -8.60
N PHE A 134 -6.61 -11.46 -7.48
CA PHE A 134 -6.48 -12.10 -6.17
C PHE A 134 -7.70 -12.96 -5.84
N SER A 135 -7.45 -14.14 -5.30
CA SER A 135 -8.43 -15.01 -4.62
C SER A 135 -8.45 -14.73 -3.11
N ASN A 136 -9.46 -15.22 -2.42
CA ASN A 136 -9.60 -15.12 -0.95
C ASN A 136 -9.39 -13.69 -0.42
N VAL A 137 -9.90 -12.69 -1.16
CA VAL A 137 -9.76 -11.27 -0.79
C VAL A 137 -10.56 -10.97 0.46
N ASN A 138 -9.88 -10.45 1.47
CA ASN A 138 -10.46 -9.94 2.70
C ASN A 138 -9.89 -8.55 3.00
N VAL A 139 -10.76 -7.54 3.11
CA VAL A 139 -10.38 -6.17 3.48
C VAL A 139 -11.09 -5.81 4.76
N ARG A 140 -10.34 -5.37 5.75
CA ARG A 140 -10.87 -4.96 7.05
C ARG A 140 -10.31 -3.61 7.49
N ARG A 141 -11.08 -2.92 8.29
CA ARG A 141 -10.62 -1.72 8.99
C ARG A 141 -9.71 -2.08 10.16
N ALA A 142 -8.72 -1.24 10.39
CA ALA A 142 -7.80 -1.35 11.50
C ALA A 142 -7.67 0.03 12.21
N ALA A 143 -7.08 0.02 13.39
CA ALA A 143 -6.85 1.24 14.14
C ALA A 143 -6.01 2.24 13.35
N GLY A 144 -6.19 3.55 13.64
CA GLY A 144 -5.42 4.62 13.03
C GLY A 144 -5.83 4.94 11.59
N PHE A 145 -7.13 4.82 11.26
CA PHE A 145 -7.64 5.08 9.90
C PHE A 145 -6.94 4.23 8.83
N ASN A 146 -6.78 2.93 9.08
CA ASN A 146 -6.15 2.01 8.14
C ASN A 146 -7.15 0.99 7.60
N LEU A 147 -6.99 0.66 6.31
CA LEU A 147 -7.50 -0.56 5.69
C LEU A 147 -6.37 -1.57 5.58
N ILE A 148 -6.64 -2.82 5.93
CA ILE A 148 -5.75 -3.94 5.67
C ILE A 148 -6.45 -4.89 4.73
N GLY A 149 -5.96 -4.97 3.50
CA GLY A 149 -6.37 -5.92 2.49
C GLY A 149 -5.43 -7.11 2.43
N THR A 150 -5.98 -8.32 2.42
CA THR A 150 -5.23 -9.55 2.13
C THR A 150 -5.85 -10.26 0.94
N GLY A 151 -5.01 -10.88 0.13
CA GLY A 151 -5.45 -11.67 -1.02
C GLY A 151 -4.38 -12.68 -1.41
N GLN A 152 -4.77 -13.77 -2.05
CA GLN A 152 -3.87 -14.85 -2.45
C GLN A 152 -3.80 -14.96 -3.97
N LYS A 153 -2.62 -15.34 -4.47
CA LYS A 153 -2.49 -15.84 -5.84
C LYS A 153 -3.01 -17.27 -5.90
N ALA A 154 -3.91 -17.55 -6.85
CA ALA A 154 -4.39 -18.90 -7.12
C ALA A 154 -3.26 -19.82 -7.64
#